data_64c0677d4e0ee1163b87af1c3d62603f
#
_entry.id   64c0677d4e0ee1163b87af1c3d62603f
#
_cell.length_a   1.000
_cell.length_b   1.000
_cell.length_c   1.000
_cell.angle_alpha   90.00
_cell.angle_beta   90.00
_cell.angle_gamma   90.00
#
_symmetry.space_group_name_H-M   'P 1'
#
loop_
_entity.id
_entity.type
_entity.pdbx_description
1 polymer ?
#
loop_
_entity_poly.entity_id
_entity_poly.type
_entity_poly.pdbx_seq_one_letter_code
_entity_poly.pdbx_strand_id
1 'polypeptide(L)'
;MAQTLQTATSEFEKRDRCAALPHRPRVLLGKMGLDGHDRGVKVIARAMRDSGVHVIYSGLWQTPLSLAISARDEDCDVIAASMMSNSHLKLGPLLVQALRDVGRPDIPVYMGGILPQEDLTALREIGIARCFTTGTGLEDIANAVVESVRPRVPVIPSANAAPHTAAQLARDISLTHEGGKVRPDAPRARPTRVIGVTGSPGAGKSTLVSQLVGEYTRRAEGDSSLGRCAVLAFDPMSPITGGALLGDRLRVDFNRLGDKAYYRSLAIRGEDYASLNAIIELVGGAGYATLFVETVGAGQNETRIREHVDRTAVVLTPGMGDAVQMDKAGILEIADLFVCNKADHPGEHELVRDLRDVAGRRAIIETIATQGQGIPELLDALLA
;
A
#
# COMPACT_ATOMS: atom_id res chain seq x y z
N MET A 1 -14.29 -28.27 -5.95
CA MET A 1 -13.37 -27.10 -5.96
C MET A 1 -13.45 -26.22 -4.72
N ALA A 2 -14.63 -25.81 -4.22
CA ALA A 2 -14.75 -24.99 -3.01
C ALA A 2 -14.31 -25.73 -1.73
N GLN A 3 -14.63 -27.00 -1.59
CA GLN A 3 -14.21 -27.85 -0.44
C GLN A 3 -12.69 -28.13 -0.44
N THR A 4 -12.07 -28.29 -1.60
CA THR A 4 -10.61 -28.54 -1.74
C THR A 4 -9.78 -27.30 -1.33
N LEU A 5 -10.28 -26.08 -1.58
CA LEU A 5 -9.61 -24.87 -1.14
C LEU A 5 -9.78 -24.59 0.37
N GLN A 6 -10.90 -25.01 0.95
CA GLN A 6 -11.11 -24.89 2.41
C GLN A 6 -10.26 -25.89 3.20
N THR A 7 -10.09 -27.12 2.71
CA THR A 7 -9.18 -28.11 3.31
C THR A 7 -7.71 -27.69 3.17
N ALA A 8 -7.30 -27.15 2.04
CA ALA A 8 -5.92 -26.67 1.84
C ALA A 8 -5.52 -25.52 2.80
N THR A 9 -6.46 -24.70 3.23
CA THR A 9 -6.18 -23.62 4.23
C THR A 9 -6.13 -24.12 5.66
N SER A 10 -6.81 -25.23 6.00
CA SER A 10 -6.79 -25.80 7.36
C SER A 10 -5.49 -26.57 7.66
N GLU A 11 -4.77 -27.01 6.64
CA GLU A 11 -3.53 -27.79 6.75
C GLU A 11 -2.25 -26.93 6.57
N PHE A 12 -2.37 -25.66 6.10
CA PHE A 12 -1.20 -24.81 5.90
C PHE A 12 -0.59 -24.37 7.22
N GLU A 13 0.62 -24.86 7.51
CA GLU A 13 1.34 -24.56 8.74
C GLU A 13 1.82 -23.09 8.77
N LYS A 14 1.34 -22.34 9.77
CA LYS A 14 1.78 -20.97 10.02
C LYS A 14 3.15 -20.98 10.69
N ARG A 15 4.19 -20.66 9.92
CA ARG A 15 5.55 -20.52 10.43
C ARG A 15 6.32 -19.46 9.68
N ASP A 16 7.22 -18.79 10.35
CA ASP A 16 8.14 -17.84 9.72
C ASP A 16 9.19 -18.58 8.88
N ARG A 17 8.98 -18.60 7.56
CA ARG A 17 9.94 -19.17 6.58
C ARG A 17 10.99 -18.14 6.15
N CYS A 18 10.83 -16.89 6.56
CA CYS A 18 11.63 -15.76 6.11
C CYS A 18 12.66 -15.28 7.16
N ALA A 19 12.68 -15.88 8.34
CA ALA A 19 13.53 -15.43 9.45
C ALA A 19 15.04 -15.38 9.14
N ALA A 20 15.51 -16.29 8.27
CA ALA A 20 16.92 -16.37 7.87
C ALA A 20 17.26 -15.58 6.60
N LEU A 21 16.28 -14.92 5.99
CA LEU A 21 16.49 -14.14 4.76
C LEU A 21 17.12 -12.77 5.07
N PRO A 22 17.82 -12.16 4.11
CA PRO A 22 18.41 -10.83 4.28
C PRO A 22 17.39 -9.74 4.56
N HIS A 23 16.14 -9.94 4.13
CA HIS A 23 14.98 -9.11 4.42
C HIS A 23 13.70 -9.93 4.20
N ARG A 24 12.56 -9.42 4.66
CA ARG A 24 11.26 -10.06 4.37
C ARG A 24 10.84 -9.82 2.93
N PRO A 25 10.48 -10.90 2.18
CA PRO A 25 10.07 -10.78 0.79
C PRO A 25 8.84 -9.86 0.67
N ARG A 26 8.85 -9.01 -0.34
CA ARG A 26 7.71 -8.17 -0.72
C ARG A 26 7.14 -8.69 -2.03
N VAL A 27 5.91 -9.17 -2.01
CA VAL A 27 5.25 -9.77 -3.17
C VAL A 27 4.04 -8.94 -3.57
N LEU A 28 4.05 -8.43 -4.79
CA LEU A 28 2.84 -7.86 -5.36
C LEU A 28 1.97 -8.99 -5.92
N LEU A 29 0.78 -9.14 -5.36
CA LEU A 29 -0.20 -10.14 -5.79
C LEU A 29 -1.41 -9.44 -6.38
N GLY A 30 -1.72 -9.69 -7.65
CA GLY A 30 -2.84 -9.05 -8.32
C GLY A 30 -3.48 -9.92 -9.39
N LYS A 31 -4.72 -9.54 -9.77
CA LYS A 31 -5.43 -10.15 -10.88
C LYS A 31 -5.39 -9.24 -12.09
N MET A 32 -4.76 -9.75 -13.15
CA MET A 32 -4.54 -9.01 -14.38
C MET A 32 -5.68 -9.24 -15.38
N GLY A 33 -6.11 -8.19 -16.05
CA GLY A 33 -7.18 -8.23 -17.02
C GLY A 33 -8.58 -8.32 -16.41
N LEU A 34 -9.58 -8.63 -17.21
CA LEU A 34 -11.01 -8.70 -16.83
C LEU A 34 -11.32 -10.04 -16.17
N ASP A 35 -10.79 -10.26 -14.98
CA ASP A 35 -11.00 -11.49 -14.20
C ASP A 35 -11.44 -11.16 -12.77
N GLY A 36 -12.67 -11.55 -12.41
CA GLY A 36 -13.30 -11.33 -11.12
C GLY A 36 -13.12 -12.46 -10.10
N HIS A 37 -12.44 -13.57 -10.44
CA HIS A 37 -12.31 -14.73 -9.57
C HIS A 37 -11.19 -14.54 -8.52
N ASP A 38 -11.49 -13.87 -7.41
CA ASP A 38 -10.50 -13.46 -6.40
C ASP A 38 -10.30 -14.46 -5.24
N ARG A 39 -11.13 -15.48 -5.11
CA ARG A 39 -11.09 -16.41 -3.97
C ARG A 39 -9.75 -17.13 -3.84
N GLY A 40 -9.21 -17.64 -4.95
CA GLY A 40 -7.94 -18.36 -4.96
C GLY A 40 -6.76 -17.44 -4.61
N VAL A 41 -6.73 -16.24 -5.16
CA VAL A 41 -5.66 -15.27 -4.89
C VAL A 41 -5.65 -14.80 -3.44
N LYS A 42 -6.82 -14.65 -2.80
CA LYS A 42 -6.93 -14.31 -1.36
C LYS A 42 -6.43 -15.43 -0.46
N VAL A 43 -6.62 -16.69 -0.84
CA VAL A 43 -6.05 -17.84 -0.14
C VAL A 43 -4.54 -17.85 -0.21
N ILE A 44 -3.97 -17.63 -1.40
CA ILE A 44 -2.52 -17.51 -1.61
C ILE A 44 -1.95 -16.34 -0.80
N ALA A 45 -2.60 -15.17 -0.80
CA ALA A 45 -2.18 -14.02 -0.04
C ALA A 45 -2.05 -14.33 1.47
N ARG A 46 -3.03 -15.05 2.03
CA ARG A 46 -3.01 -15.48 3.44
C ARG A 46 -1.88 -16.46 3.71
N ALA A 47 -1.70 -17.47 2.86
CA ALA A 47 -0.63 -18.46 3.01
C ALA A 47 0.75 -17.81 2.95
N MET A 48 0.98 -16.89 2.02
CA MET A 48 2.23 -16.11 1.94
C MET A 48 2.46 -15.27 3.20
N ARG A 49 1.46 -14.51 3.68
CA ARG A 49 1.55 -13.78 4.94
C ARG A 49 1.88 -14.71 6.11
N ASP A 50 1.21 -15.85 6.18
CA ASP A 50 1.39 -16.85 7.25
C ASP A 50 2.74 -17.58 7.13
N SER A 51 3.49 -17.35 6.04
CA SER A 51 4.89 -17.76 5.83
C SER A 51 5.92 -16.66 6.15
N GLY A 52 5.49 -15.48 6.58
CA GLY A 52 6.39 -14.37 6.89
C GLY A 52 6.61 -13.36 5.75
N VAL A 53 5.89 -13.51 4.64
CA VAL A 53 5.98 -12.62 3.46
C VAL A 53 5.14 -11.37 3.64
N HIS A 54 5.63 -10.23 3.18
CA HIS A 54 4.85 -9.00 3.04
C HIS A 54 4.12 -9.02 1.69
N VAL A 55 2.82 -9.22 1.73
CA VAL A 55 1.98 -9.34 0.53
C VAL A 55 1.28 -8.02 0.26
N ILE A 56 1.59 -7.40 -0.86
CA ILE A 56 0.87 -6.26 -1.39
C ILE A 56 -0.23 -6.79 -2.32
N TYR A 57 -1.47 -6.66 -1.91
CA TYR A 57 -2.60 -7.10 -2.75
C TYR A 57 -3.16 -5.93 -3.54
N SER A 58 -2.98 -5.93 -4.85
CA SER A 58 -3.42 -4.86 -5.75
C SER A 58 -4.86 -5.01 -6.26
N GLY A 59 -5.54 -6.12 -5.93
CA GLY A 59 -6.95 -6.32 -6.29
C GLY A 59 -7.20 -6.89 -7.68
N LEU A 60 -8.41 -6.62 -8.16
CA LEU A 60 -8.94 -7.11 -9.44
C LEU A 60 -8.67 -6.10 -10.57
N TRP A 61 -8.82 -6.56 -11.80
CA TRP A 61 -8.84 -5.75 -13.03
C TRP A 61 -7.60 -4.90 -13.26
N GLN A 62 -6.44 -5.38 -12.80
CA GLN A 62 -5.21 -4.66 -12.97
C GLN A 62 -4.72 -4.66 -14.43
N THR A 63 -4.18 -3.54 -14.86
CA THR A 63 -3.44 -3.48 -16.13
C THR A 63 -1.98 -3.90 -15.91
N PRO A 64 -1.26 -4.37 -16.95
CA PRO A 64 0.17 -4.62 -16.85
C PRO A 64 0.96 -3.43 -16.32
N LEU A 65 0.64 -2.22 -16.78
CA LEU A 65 1.31 -0.99 -16.34
C LEU A 65 1.03 -0.67 -14.87
N SER A 66 -0.22 -0.81 -14.39
CA SER A 66 -0.56 -0.57 -12.99
C SER A 66 0.14 -1.56 -12.04
N LEU A 67 0.29 -2.82 -12.44
CA LEU A 67 1.07 -3.79 -11.68
C LEU A 67 2.56 -3.43 -11.66
N ALA A 68 3.13 -3.03 -12.79
CA ALA A 68 4.54 -2.65 -12.87
C ALA A 68 4.86 -1.41 -12.01
N ILE A 69 4.03 -0.34 -12.09
CA ILE A 69 4.16 0.85 -11.24
C ILE A 69 4.05 0.44 -9.77
N SER A 70 3.06 -0.38 -9.42
CA SER A 70 2.86 -0.85 -8.05
C SER A 70 4.05 -1.63 -7.53
N ALA A 71 4.62 -2.54 -8.32
CA ALA A 71 5.78 -3.32 -7.93
C ALA A 71 7.03 -2.44 -7.76
N ARG A 72 7.20 -1.42 -8.61
CA ARG A 72 8.27 -0.44 -8.52
C ARG A 72 8.18 0.35 -7.21
N ASP A 73 7.03 0.96 -6.94
CA ASP A 73 6.84 1.84 -5.78
C ASP A 73 6.91 1.07 -4.46
N GLU A 74 6.44 -0.17 -4.47
CA GLU A 74 6.51 -1.07 -3.32
C GLU A 74 7.86 -1.79 -3.18
N ASP A 75 8.81 -1.56 -4.08
CA ASP A 75 10.11 -2.26 -4.12
C ASP A 75 9.94 -3.77 -3.95
N CYS A 76 9.08 -4.36 -4.79
CA CYS A 76 8.76 -5.78 -4.71
C CYS A 76 9.92 -6.66 -5.15
N ASP A 77 10.04 -7.82 -4.50
CA ASP A 77 10.97 -8.88 -4.88
C ASP A 77 10.37 -9.80 -5.97
N VAL A 78 9.03 -9.86 -6.05
CA VAL A 78 8.27 -10.70 -7.01
C VAL A 78 6.94 -10.03 -7.35
N ILE A 79 6.52 -10.15 -8.61
CA ILE A 79 5.11 -9.99 -9.00
C ILE A 79 4.49 -11.37 -9.18
N ALA A 80 3.37 -11.62 -8.51
CA ALA A 80 2.55 -12.81 -8.69
C ALA A 80 1.22 -12.41 -9.36
N ALA A 81 1.13 -12.59 -10.67
CA ALA A 81 -0.06 -12.29 -11.47
C ALA A 81 -0.98 -13.52 -11.54
N SER A 82 -2.22 -13.39 -11.08
CA SER A 82 -3.23 -14.43 -11.18
C SER A 82 -4.14 -14.20 -12.38
N MET A 83 -4.34 -15.24 -13.19
CA MET A 83 -5.13 -15.15 -14.42
C MET A 83 -6.00 -16.41 -14.62
N MET A 84 -7.30 -16.19 -14.87
CA MET A 84 -8.24 -17.24 -15.21
C MET A 84 -8.99 -16.97 -16.54
N SER A 85 -8.64 -15.88 -17.23
CA SER A 85 -9.32 -15.36 -18.43
C SER A 85 -8.66 -15.74 -19.76
N ASN A 86 -7.78 -16.73 -19.77
CA ASN A 86 -7.05 -17.19 -20.98
C ASN A 86 -6.30 -16.07 -21.76
N SER A 87 -5.95 -14.96 -21.06
CA SER A 87 -5.25 -13.81 -21.67
C SER A 87 -3.76 -13.76 -21.35
N HIS A 88 -3.20 -14.85 -20.80
CA HIS A 88 -1.82 -14.93 -20.30
C HIS A 88 -0.77 -14.68 -21.39
N LEU A 89 -0.96 -15.22 -22.60
CA LEU A 89 -0.06 -14.98 -23.74
C LEU A 89 -0.13 -13.56 -24.31
N LYS A 90 -1.22 -12.82 -24.04
CA LYS A 90 -1.33 -11.40 -24.43
C LYS A 90 -0.79 -10.47 -23.36
N LEU A 91 -1.16 -10.68 -22.11
CA LEU A 91 -0.87 -9.74 -21.02
C LEU A 91 0.50 -10.00 -20.38
N GLY A 92 1.02 -11.23 -20.46
CA GLY A 92 2.36 -11.57 -19.97
C GLY A 92 3.48 -10.73 -20.58
N PRO A 93 3.59 -10.68 -21.92
CA PRO A 93 4.59 -9.83 -22.58
C PRO A 93 4.48 -8.36 -22.22
N LEU A 94 3.23 -7.85 -22.11
CA LEU A 94 2.97 -6.46 -21.76
C LEU A 94 3.40 -6.15 -20.32
N LEU A 95 3.25 -7.09 -19.39
CA LEU A 95 3.72 -6.91 -18.01
C LEU A 95 5.26 -6.90 -17.95
N VAL A 96 5.92 -7.82 -18.64
CA VAL A 96 7.39 -7.87 -18.72
C VAL A 96 7.93 -6.59 -19.35
N GLN A 97 7.28 -6.08 -20.41
CA GLN A 97 7.66 -4.80 -21.02
C GLN A 97 7.42 -3.61 -20.09
N ALA A 98 6.26 -3.56 -19.44
CA ALA A 98 5.94 -2.49 -18.47
C ALA A 98 6.96 -2.41 -17.33
N LEU A 99 7.49 -3.55 -16.84
CA LEU A 99 8.57 -3.56 -15.86
C LEU A 99 9.86 -2.93 -16.38
N ARG A 100 10.20 -3.15 -17.65
CA ARG A 100 11.35 -2.47 -18.28
C ARG A 100 11.12 -0.97 -18.37
N ASP A 101 9.92 -0.56 -18.78
CA ASP A 101 9.55 0.84 -18.97
C ASP A 101 9.56 1.63 -17.64
N VAL A 102 9.19 0.99 -16.51
CA VAL A 102 9.27 1.61 -15.18
C VAL A 102 10.64 1.45 -14.50
N GLY A 103 11.64 0.90 -15.20
CA GLY A 103 13.01 0.77 -14.69
C GLY A 103 13.24 -0.36 -13.69
N ARG A 104 12.38 -1.40 -13.69
CA ARG A 104 12.48 -2.56 -12.80
C ARG A 104 12.43 -3.90 -13.55
N PRO A 105 13.27 -4.11 -14.57
CA PRO A 105 13.36 -5.39 -15.30
C PRO A 105 13.90 -6.53 -14.42
N ASP A 106 14.44 -6.22 -13.25
CA ASP A 106 14.99 -7.15 -12.27
C ASP A 106 13.92 -7.92 -11.50
N ILE A 107 12.68 -7.43 -11.45
CA ILE A 107 11.59 -8.08 -10.70
C ILE A 107 11.07 -9.30 -11.48
N PRO A 108 11.21 -10.53 -10.96
CA PRO A 108 10.67 -11.71 -11.60
C PRO A 108 9.15 -11.72 -11.58
N VAL A 109 8.56 -12.14 -12.69
CA VAL A 109 7.11 -12.32 -12.83
C VAL A 109 6.75 -13.78 -12.64
N TYR A 110 5.91 -14.06 -11.67
CA TYR A 110 5.25 -15.35 -11.47
C TYR A 110 3.83 -15.26 -12.01
N MET A 111 3.38 -16.30 -12.68
CA MET A 111 2.04 -16.35 -13.23
C MET A 111 1.32 -17.59 -12.74
N GLY A 112 0.09 -17.41 -12.24
CA GLY A 112 -0.73 -18.50 -11.72
C GLY A 112 -2.16 -18.45 -12.23
N GLY A 113 -2.84 -19.60 -12.21
CA GLY A 113 -4.22 -19.73 -12.62
C GLY A 113 -4.51 -20.92 -13.52
N ILE A 114 -5.46 -20.78 -14.44
CA ILE A 114 -5.73 -21.78 -15.46
C ILE A 114 -4.79 -21.53 -16.63
N LEU A 115 -3.64 -22.22 -16.60
CA LEU A 115 -2.61 -22.14 -17.65
C LEU A 115 -2.53 -23.48 -18.36
N PRO A 116 -2.85 -23.54 -19.68
CA PRO A 116 -2.66 -24.75 -20.49
C PRO A 116 -1.20 -25.21 -20.49
N GLN A 117 -0.98 -26.53 -20.43
CA GLN A 117 0.37 -27.09 -20.39
C GLN A 117 1.20 -26.71 -21.64
N GLU A 118 0.56 -26.60 -22.77
CA GLU A 118 1.13 -26.18 -24.04
C GLU A 118 1.66 -24.77 -24.07
N ASP A 119 1.09 -23.87 -23.25
CA ASP A 119 1.48 -22.46 -23.20
C ASP A 119 2.67 -22.19 -22.25
N LEU A 120 3.01 -23.14 -21.38
CA LEU A 120 4.03 -22.93 -20.35
C LEU A 120 5.43 -22.63 -20.94
N THR A 121 5.76 -23.25 -22.06
CA THR A 121 7.03 -23.01 -22.77
C THR A 121 7.06 -21.59 -23.33
N ALA A 122 6.00 -21.19 -24.04
CA ALA A 122 5.88 -19.82 -24.57
C ALA A 122 5.93 -18.75 -23.46
N LEU A 123 5.31 -19.01 -22.31
CA LEU A 123 5.37 -18.09 -21.16
C LEU A 123 6.80 -17.93 -20.63
N ARG A 124 7.60 -18.99 -20.57
CA ARG A 124 9.01 -18.91 -20.16
C ARG A 124 9.86 -18.14 -21.17
N GLU A 125 9.64 -18.34 -22.46
CA GLU A 125 10.33 -17.61 -23.53
C GLU A 125 10.04 -16.11 -23.50
N ILE A 126 8.84 -15.71 -23.09
CA ILE A 126 8.45 -14.31 -22.87
C ILE A 126 9.18 -13.69 -21.67
N GLY A 127 9.69 -14.51 -20.75
CA GLY A 127 10.36 -14.04 -19.53
C GLY A 127 9.55 -14.20 -18.24
N ILE A 128 8.47 -15.03 -18.26
CA ILE A 128 7.78 -15.44 -17.04
C ILE A 128 8.67 -16.41 -16.27
N ALA A 129 9.09 -16.02 -15.06
CA ALA A 129 10.07 -16.75 -14.27
C ALA A 129 9.53 -18.07 -13.72
N ARG A 130 8.27 -18.10 -13.29
CA ARG A 130 7.59 -19.32 -12.81
C ARG A 130 6.10 -19.30 -13.15
N CYS A 131 5.56 -20.48 -13.45
CA CYS A 131 4.15 -20.71 -13.70
C CYS A 131 3.59 -21.68 -12.66
N PHE A 132 2.43 -21.36 -12.08
CA PHE A 132 1.72 -22.19 -11.12
C PHE A 132 0.34 -22.56 -11.67
N THR A 133 0.15 -23.82 -11.99
CA THR A 133 -1.11 -24.33 -12.51
C THR A 133 -2.08 -24.71 -11.37
N THR A 134 -3.32 -24.97 -11.70
CA THR A 134 -4.32 -25.47 -10.75
C THR A 134 -3.83 -26.76 -10.09
N GLY A 135 -3.88 -26.81 -8.76
CA GLY A 135 -3.40 -27.94 -7.96
C GLY A 135 -1.98 -27.77 -7.40
N THR A 136 -1.24 -26.73 -7.77
CA THR A 136 0.03 -26.41 -7.11
C THR A 136 -0.18 -26.15 -5.63
N GLY A 137 0.63 -26.78 -4.78
CA GLY A 137 0.58 -26.63 -3.32
C GLY A 137 0.88 -25.20 -2.85
N LEU A 138 0.22 -24.75 -1.79
CA LEU A 138 0.48 -23.42 -1.20
C LEU A 138 1.91 -23.30 -0.67
N GLU A 139 2.47 -24.40 -0.17
CA GLU A 139 3.86 -24.47 0.28
C GLU A 139 4.86 -24.28 -0.85
N ASP A 140 4.60 -24.88 -2.01
CA ASP A 140 5.46 -24.75 -3.18
C ASP A 140 5.50 -23.32 -3.68
N ILE A 141 4.34 -22.63 -3.66
CA ILE A 141 4.25 -21.22 -4.04
C ILE A 141 5.02 -20.35 -3.04
N ALA A 142 4.86 -20.59 -1.73
CA ALA A 142 5.57 -19.84 -0.70
C ALA A 142 7.09 -20.07 -0.77
N ASN A 143 7.52 -21.31 -0.93
CA ASN A 143 8.94 -21.66 -1.07
C ASN A 143 9.57 -21.03 -2.32
N ALA A 144 8.86 -21.00 -3.42
CA ALA A 144 9.31 -20.34 -4.65
C ALA A 144 9.60 -18.84 -4.45
N VAL A 145 8.78 -18.16 -3.63
CA VAL A 145 9.01 -16.76 -3.26
C VAL A 145 10.24 -16.63 -2.38
N VAL A 146 10.37 -17.46 -1.35
CA VAL A 146 11.53 -17.46 -0.43
C VAL A 146 12.85 -17.67 -1.19
N GLU A 147 12.88 -18.60 -2.13
CA GLU A 147 14.05 -18.90 -2.95
C GLU A 147 14.46 -17.77 -3.91
N SER A 148 13.54 -16.89 -4.28
CA SER A 148 13.80 -15.78 -5.20
C SER A 148 14.40 -14.55 -4.56
N VAL A 149 14.36 -14.45 -3.23
CA VAL A 149 14.87 -13.27 -2.51
C VAL A 149 16.38 -13.13 -2.69
N ARG A 150 16.79 -11.91 -3.03
CA ARG A 150 18.21 -11.52 -3.14
C ARG A 150 18.48 -10.33 -2.21
N PRO A 151 19.69 -10.20 -1.68
CA PRO A 151 20.04 -9.02 -0.89
C PRO A 151 19.73 -7.73 -1.65
N ARG A 152 19.09 -6.77 -0.99
CA ARG A 152 18.81 -5.46 -1.57
C ARG A 152 20.10 -4.66 -1.68
N VAL A 153 20.40 -4.22 -2.89
CA VAL A 153 21.49 -3.29 -3.18
C VAL A 153 20.89 -1.96 -3.65
N PRO A 154 21.56 -0.82 -3.42
CA PRO A 154 21.11 0.45 -3.96
C PRO A 154 20.89 0.39 -5.47
N VAL A 155 19.81 0.97 -5.96
CA VAL A 155 19.55 1.09 -7.40
C VAL A 155 20.49 2.15 -7.97
N ILE A 156 21.39 1.74 -8.87
CA ILE A 156 22.27 2.66 -9.58
C ILE A 156 21.51 3.17 -10.80
N PRO A 157 21.32 4.50 -10.95
CA PRO A 157 20.66 5.05 -12.13
C PRO A 157 21.47 4.74 -13.38
N SER A 158 20.80 4.50 -14.50
CA SER A 158 21.48 4.56 -15.79
C SER A 158 21.99 6.00 -16.03
N ALA A 159 23.07 6.15 -16.79
CA ALA A 159 23.70 7.46 -17.04
C ALA A 159 22.75 8.55 -17.60
N ASN A 160 21.59 8.15 -18.14
CA ASN A 160 20.57 9.02 -18.72
C ASN A 160 19.28 9.09 -17.88
N ALA A 161 19.23 8.48 -16.68
CA ALA A 161 18.04 8.54 -15.83
C ALA A 161 18.00 9.89 -15.09
N ALA A 162 16.79 10.45 -14.98
CA ALA A 162 16.57 11.61 -14.12
C ALA A 162 17.02 11.29 -12.68
N PRO A 163 17.66 12.26 -11.99
CA PRO A 163 18.02 12.08 -10.60
C PRO A 163 16.76 11.78 -9.79
N HIS A 164 16.80 10.71 -8.99
CA HIS A 164 15.68 10.17 -8.19
C HIS A 164 14.48 9.67 -8.99
N THR A 165 14.66 8.54 -9.62
CA THR A 165 13.53 7.75 -10.11
C THR A 165 12.71 7.20 -8.93
N ALA A 166 11.42 6.96 -9.13
CA ALA A 166 10.56 6.34 -8.12
C ALA A 166 11.11 4.96 -7.66
N ALA A 167 11.81 4.24 -8.53
CA ALA A 167 12.48 2.97 -8.19
C ALA A 167 13.62 3.17 -7.16
N GLN A 168 14.40 4.25 -7.27
CA GLN A 168 15.44 4.58 -6.30
C GLN A 168 14.84 4.95 -4.95
N LEU A 169 13.82 5.82 -4.95
CA LEU A 169 13.09 6.18 -3.74
C LEU A 169 12.53 4.95 -3.04
N ALA A 170 11.88 4.05 -3.78
CA ALA A 170 11.30 2.82 -3.25
C ALA A 170 12.36 1.94 -2.57
N ARG A 171 13.54 1.79 -3.19
CA ARG A 171 14.66 1.04 -2.64
C ARG A 171 15.27 1.73 -1.42
N ASP A 172 15.45 3.05 -1.45
CA ASP A 172 16.00 3.82 -0.33
C ASP A 172 15.06 3.78 0.89
N ILE A 173 13.73 3.81 0.67
CA ILE A 173 12.73 3.60 1.73
C ILE A 173 12.84 2.20 2.31
N SER A 174 12.94 1.15 1.47
CA SER A 174 13.09 -0.23 1.96
C SER A 174 14.32 -0.38 2.84
N LEU A 175 15.47 0.08 2.35
CA LEU A 175 16.72 0.02 3.10
C LEU A 175 16.65 0.80 4.42
N THR A 176 16.05 2.00 4.42
CA THR A 176 15.86 2.81 5.64
C THR A 176 14.97 2.08 6.65
N HIS A 177 13.87 1.51 6.18
CA HIS A 177 12.91 0.81 7.04
C HIS A 177 13.48 -0.48 7.65
N GLU A 178 14.36 -1.16 6.93
CA GLU A 178 15.00 -2.40 7.33
C GLU A 178 16.33 -2.20 8.09
N GLY A 179 16.73 -0.94 8.33
CA GLY A 179 18.01 -0.61 9.00
C GLY A 179 19.25 -0.84 8.12
N GLY A 180 19.07 -0.93 6.81
CA GLY A 180 20.13 -1.07 5.84
C GLY A 180 20.83 0.25 5.50
N LYS A 181 21.91 0.17 4.68
CA LYS A 181 22.67 1.34 4.23
C LYS A 181 22.02 1.94 2.97
N VAL A 182 21.50 3.14 3.11
CA VAL A 182 21.03 3.97 1.98
C VAL A 182 22.24 4.59 1.27
N ARG A 183 22.08 4.97 0.02
CA ARG A 183 23.10 5.67 -0.74
C ARG A 183 23.51 6.98 -0.03
N PRO A 184 24.84 7.30 0.04
CA PRO A 184 25.30 8.52 0.69
C PRO A 184 24.79 9.81 0.02
N ASP A 185 24.54 9.76 -1.29
CA ASP A 185 24.07 10.87 -2.14
C ASP A 185 22.54 10.90 -2.29
N ALA A 186 21.80 10.08 -1.56
CA ALA A 186 20.34 10.14 -1.54
C ALA A 186 19.90 11.52 -1.03
N PRO A 187 19.16 12.35 -1.83
CA PRO A 187 18.77 13.66 -1.38
C PRO A 187 17.78 13.56 -0.26
N ARG A 188 17.91 14.48 0.67
CA ARG A 188 17.07 14.58 1.85
C ARG A 188 16.54 15.98 1.97
N ALA A 189 15.25 16.08 2.03
CA ALA A 189 14.54 17.33 2.32
C ALA A 189 13.19 16.97 2.93
N ARG A 190 12.69 17.78 3.84
CA ARG A 190 11.33 17.57 4.34
C ARG A 190 10.33 18.06 3.29
N PRO A 191 9.23 17.34 3.01
CA PRO A 191 8.13 17.86 2.22
C PRO A 191 7.59 19.17 2.81
N THR A 192 7.00 20.01 1.98
CA THR A 192 6.37 21.27 2.44
C THR A 192 5.25 21.00 3.45
N ARG A 193 4.56 19.86 3.28
CA ARG A 193 3.45 19.42 4.15
C ARG A 193 3.52 17.93 4.41
N VAL A 194 3.42 17.54 5.66
CA VAL A 194 3.27 16.14 6.10
C VAL A 194 1.96 16.03 6.88
N ILE A 195 1.00 15.29 6.35
CA ILE A 195 -0.36 15.18 6.85
C ILE A 195 -0.60 13.77 7.35
N GLY A 196 -0.88 13.61 8.65
CA GLY A 196 -1.28 12.36 9.26
C GLY A 196 -2.77 12.11 9.14
N VAL A 197 -3.16 10.91 8.73
CA VAL A 197 -4.55 10.45 8.71
C VAL A 197 -4.65 9.24 9.62
N THR A 198 -5.32 9.42 10.75
CA THR A 198 -5.49 8.41 11.79
C THR A 198 -6.97 8.19 12.14
N GLY A 199 -7.27 7.21 12.97
CA GLY A 199 -8.63 6.89 13.40
C GLY A 199 -8.91 5.40 13.38
N SER A 200 -10.04 5.00 13.95
CA SER A 200 -10.39 3.60 14.22
C SER A 200 -10.34 2.69 13.00
N PRO A 201 -10.14 1.36 13.19
CA PRO A 201 -10.27 0.40 12.12
C PRO A 201 -11.64 0.49 11.45
N GLY A 202 -11.69 0.42 10.12
CA GLY A 202 -12.97 0.49 9.41
C GLY A 202 -13.56 1.91 9.27
N ALA A 203 -12.93 2.95 9.80
CA ALA A 203 -13.38 4.34 9.62
C ALA A 203 -13.29 4.84 8.16
N GLY A 204 -12.63 4.08 7.29
CA GLY A 204 -12.53 4.41 5.87
C GLY A 204 -11.33 5.28 5.51
N LYS A 205 -10.29 5.32 6.36
CA LYS A 205 -9.05 6.11 6.15
C LYS A 205 -8.46 5.92 4.75
N SER A 206 -8.20 4.69 4.34
CA SER A 206 -7.57 4.39 3.05
C SER A 206 -8.44 4.84 1.86
N THR A 207 -9.76 4.72 1.97
CA THR A 207 -10.68 5.26 0.96
C THR A 207 -10.61 6.78 0.92
N LEU A 208 -10.57 7.42 2.09
CA LEU A 208 -10.45 8.86 2.24
C LEU A 208 -9.13 9.37 1.66
N VAL A 209 -8.00 8.75 2.01
CA VAL A 209 -6.68 9.09 1.47
C VAL A 209 -6.64 8.95 -0.05
N SER A 210 -7.23 7.88 -0.60
CA SER A 210 -7.33 7.69 -2.05
C SER A 210 -8.08 8.84 -2.74
N GLN A 211 -9.19 9.29 -2.16
CA GLN A 211 -9.96 10.41 -2.69
C GLN A 211 -9.21 11.75 -2.55
N LEU A 212 -8.55 11.97 -1.41
CA LEU A 212 -7.69 13.15 -1.21
C LEU A 212 -6.57 13.23 -2.23
N VAL A 213 -5.89 12.11 -2.50
CA VAL A 213 -4.83 12.05 -3.53
C VAL A 213 -5.40 12.32 -4.92
N GLY A 214 -6.57 11.76 -5.24
CA GLY A 214 -7.25 12.03 -6.51
C GLY A 214 -7.60 13.50 -6.70
N GLU A 215 -8.16 14.14 -5.67
CA GLU A 215 -8.49 15.57 -5.70
C GLU A 215 -7.23 16.44 -5.72
N TYR A 216 -6.20 16.09 -4.93
CA TYR A 216 -4.91 16.79 -4.92
C TYR A 216 -4.26 16.79 -6.31
N THR A 217 -4.15 15.62 -6.93
CA THR A 217 -3.54 15.50 -8.27
C THR A 217 -4.32 16.23 -9.33
N ARG A 218 -5.65 16.24 -9.26
CA ARG A 218 -6.51 17.02 -10.13
C ARG A 218 -6.26 18.53 -10.00
N ARG A 219 -6.10 19.04 -8.78
CA ARG A 219 -5.78 20.46 -8.52
C ARG A 219 -4.38 20.81 -8.98
N ALA A 220 -3.41 19.95 -8.76
CA ALA A 220 -2.03 20.14 -9.16
C ALA A 220 -1.85 20.22 -10.69
N GLU A 221 -2.78 19.72 -11.49
CA GLU A 221 -2.79 19.94 -12.95
C GLU A 221 -3.02 21.41 -13.33
N GLY A 222 -3.79 22.15 -12.53
CA GLY A 222 -4.07 23.57 -12.73
C GLY A 222 -3.21 24.52 -11.89
N ASP A 223 -2.55 24.00 -10.85
CA ASP A 223 -1.74 24.78 -9.92
C ASP A 223 -0.40 24.06 -9.63
N SER A 224 0.64 24.48 -10.35
CA SER A 224 1.98 23.92 -10.20
C SER A 224 2.61 24.19 -8.82
N SER A 225 2.09 25.12 -8.03
CA SER A 225 2.60 25.43 -6.68
C SER A 225 2.34 24.31 -5.68
N LEU A 226 1.33 23.46 -5.92
CA LEU A 226 1.04 22.29 -5.10
C LEU A 226 2.13 21.22 -5.20
N GLY A 227 2.76 21.07 -6.38
CA GLY A 227 3.77 20.06 -6.63
C GLY A 227 3.19 18.63 -6.63
N ARG A 228 4.08 17.63 -6.55
CA ARG A 228 3.69 16.20 -6.48
C ARG A 228 3.37 15.79 -5.05
N CYS A 229 2.48 14.79 -4.90
CA CYS A 229 2.19 14.20 -3.61
C CYS A 229 2.64 12.74 -3.50
N ALA A 230 2.80 12.29 -2.25
CA ALA A 230 3.09 10.91 -1.91
C ALA A 230 2.18 10.42 -0.78
N VAL A 231 2.05 9.10 -0.66
CA VAL A 231 1.37 8.42 0.43
C VAL A 231 2.31 7.38 1.04
N LEU A 232 2.40 7.39 2.36
CA LEU A 232 2.93 6.29 3.17
C LEU A 232 1.78 5.70 3.96
N ALA A 233 1.47 4.43 3.73
CA ALA A 233 0.45 3.71 4.47
C ALA A 233 1.10 2.64 5.36
N PHE A 234 0.69 2.58 6.61
CA PHE A 234 1.19 1.60 7.57
C PHE A 234 0.18 0.50 7.82
N ASP A 235 0.63 -0.75 7.73
CA ASP A 235 -0.15 -1.96 8.00
C ASP A 235 0.51 -2.79 9.12
N PRO A 236 -0.29 -3.50 9.95
CA PRO A 236 0.27 -4.28 11.04
C PRO A 236 0.91 -5.57 10.54
N MET A 237 2.06 -5.91 11.13
CA MET A 237 2.70 -7.21 10.96
C MET A 237 2.04 -8.27 11.83
N SER A 238 2.01 -9.51 11.32
CA SER A 238 1.65 -10.67 12.13
C SER A 238 2.62 -10.84 13.31
N PRO A 239 2.14 -10.90 14.56
CA PRO A 239 3.01 -11.12 15.71
C PRO A 239 3.67 -12.50 15.71
N ILE A 240 3.09 -13.48 15.00
CA ILE A 240 3.55 -14.87 14.94
C ILE A 240 4.62 -15.04 13.86
N THR A 241 4.32 -14.63 12.62
CA THR A 241 5.17 -14.90 11.45
C THR A 241 5.96 -13.69 10.98
N GLY A 242 5.62 -12.49 11.45
CA GLY A 242 6.17 -11.23 10.94
C GLY A 242 5.73 -10.89 9.51
N GLY A 243 4.89 -11.71 8.88
CA GLY A 243 4.30 -11.39 7.59
C GLY A 243 3.21 -10.33 7.69
N ALA A 244 2.94 -9.63 6.60
CA ALA A 244 1.92 -8.60 6.53
C ALA A 244 1.05 -8.76 5.28
N LEU A 245 -0.20 -8.32 5.38
CA LEU A 245 -1.07 -8.14 4.22
C LEU A 245 -1.30 -6.64 4.04
N LEU A 246 -0.61 -6.07 3.08
CA LEU A 246 -0.63 -4.66 2.75
C LEU A 246 -1.76 -4.41 1.74
N GLY A 247 -2.90 -3.97 2.25
CA GLY A 247 -4.16 -3.94 1.48
C GLY A 247 -4.60 -2.56 1.00
N ASP A 248 -3.94 -1.49 1.40
CA ASP A 248 -4.42 -0.13 1.17
C ASP A 248 -4.36 0.30 -0.30
N ARG A 249 -3.47 -0.31 -1.09
CA ARG A 249 -3.42 -0.11 -2.54
C ARG A 249 -4.69 -0.52 -3.30
N LEU A 250 -5.51 -1.39 -2.74
CA LEU A 250 -6.80 -1.80 -3.34
C LEU A 250 -7.74 -0.63 -3.63
N ARG A 251 -7.59 0.47 -2.92
CA ARG A 251 -8.50 1.60 -2.93
C ARG A 251 -8.01 2.75 -3.81
N VAL A 252 -6.78 2.66 -4.30
CA VAL A 252 -6.17 3.68 -5.16
C VAL A 252 -6.31 3.27 -6.63
N ASP A 253 -6.93 4.10 -7.45
CA ASP A 253 -7.02 3.88 -8.89
C ASP A 253 -5.72 4.32 -9.59
N PHE A 254 -4.73 3.45 -9.58
CA PHE A 254 -3.44 3.69 -10.26
C PHE A 254 -3.55 3.78 -11.77
N ASN A 255 -4.59 3.23 -12.39
CA ASN A 255 -4.84 3.40 -13.81
C ASN A 255 -5.15 4.88 -14.13
N ARG A 256 -5.76 5.59 -13.18
CA ARG A 256 -6.12 7.00 -13.32
C ARG A 256 -5.00 7.93 -12.87
N LEU A 257 -4.29 7.60 -11.79
CA LEU A 257 -3.26 8.45 -11.20
C LEU A 257 -1.90 8.33 -11.93
N GLY A 258 -1.55 7.14 -12.46
CA GLY A 258 -0.26 6.91 -13.09
C GLY A 258 0.91 7.31 -12.17
N ASP A 259 1.87 8.06 -12.72
CA ASP A 259 3.03 8.58 -11.98
C ASP A 259 2.80 9.93 -11.26
N LYS A 260 1.56 10.43 -11.21
CA LYS A 260 1.23 11.72 -10.58
C LYS A 260 1.36 11.67 -9.05
N ALA A 261 1.18 10.51 -8.45
CA ALA A 261 1.34 10.28 -7.02
C ALA A 261 2.18 9.04 -6.76
N TYR A 262 3.06 9.11 -5.77
CA TYR A 262 3.81 7.97 -5.26
C TYR A 262 3.06 7.33 -4.11
N TYR A 263 3.05 5.99 -4.04
CA TYR A 263 2.36 5.28 -2.97
C TYR A 263 3.24 4.15 -2.43
N ARG A 264 3.44 4.11 -1.12
CA ARG A 264 4.23 3.09 -0.44
C ARG A 264 3.51 2.54 0.78
N SER A 265 3.35 1.23 0.85
CA SER A 265 2.88 0.53 2.05
C SER A 265 4.07 0.01 2.86
N LEU A 266 4.00 0.17 4.17
CA LEU A 266 5.04 -0.27 5.11
C LEU A 266 4.40 -1.15 6.18
N ALA A 267 5.04 -2.28 6.46
CA ALA A 267 4.61 -3.17 7.52
C ALA A 267 5.32 -2.79 8.82
N ILE A 268 4.56 -2.52 9.88
CA ILE A 268 5.13 -2.16 11.18
C ILE A 268 4.72 -3.14 12.29
N ARG A 269 5.60 -3.29 13.28
CA ARG A 269 5.31 -4.04 14.50
C ARG A 269 4.91 -3.06 15.60
N GLY A 270 3.65 -3.09 15.99
CA GLY A 270 3.12 -2.10 16.94
C GLY A 270 3.22 -0.69 16.36
N GLU A 271 3.87 0.22 17.09
CA GLU A 271 4.06 1.63 16.72
C GLU A 271 5.53 1.99 16.56
N ASP A 272 6.26 1.14 15.90
CA ASP A 272 7.66 1.44 15.60
C ASP A 272 7.76 2.39 14.40
N TYR A 273 7.70 3.69 14.67
CA TYR A 273 7.93 4.77 13.70
C TYR A 273 9.38 5.25 13.67
N ALA A 274 10.34 4.49 14.21
CA ALA A 274 11.74 4.94 14.32
C ALA A 274 12.36 5.38 12.99
N SER A 275 11.99 4.74 11.87
CA SER A 275 12.47 5.10 10.54
C SER A 275 11.67 6.20 9.85
N LEU A 276 10.52 6.63 10.40
CA LEU A 276 9.56 7.48 9.68
C LEU A 276 10.15 8.84 9.30
N ASN A 277 10.84 9.54 10.19
CA ASN A 277 11.43 10.84 9.87
C ASN A 277 12.46 10.73 8.73
N ALA A 278 13.30 9.71 8.76
CA ALA A 278 14.27 9.48 7.68
C ALA A 278 13.58 9.16 6.33
N ILE A 279 12.46 8.45 6.36
CA ILE A 279 11.65 8.16 5.17
C ILE A 279 10.96 9.42 4.65
N ILE A 280 10.42 10.26 5.55
CA ILE A 280 9.83 11.57 5.19
C ILE A 280 10.85 12.42 4.45
N GLU A 281 12.10 12.49 4.95
CA GLU A 281 13.18 13.25 4.30
C GLU A 281 13.54 12.69 2.91
N LEU A 282 13.54 11.37 2.72
CA LEU A 282 13.77 10.75 1.41
C LEU A 282 12.66 11.10 0.42
N VAL A 283 11.40 11.08 0.87
CA VAL A 283 10.25 11.43 0.04
C VAL A 283 10.31 12.90 -0.41
N GLY A 284 10.59 13.81 0.52
CA GLY A 284 10.75 15.23 0.19
C GLY A 284 11.96 15.49 -0.71
N GLY A 285 13.09 14.81 -0.45
CA GLY A 285 14.29 14.86 -1.28
C GLY A 285 14.06 14.37 -2.72
N ALA A 286 13.12 13.44 -2.91
CA ALA A 286 12.67 13.00 -4.23
C ALA A 286 11.71 13.99 -4.92
N GLY A 287 11.42 15.14 -4.29
CA GLY A 287 10.63 16.24 -4.87
C GLY A 287 9.12 16.09 -4.69
N TYR A 288 8.67 15.36 -3.69
CA TYR A 288 7.26 15.34 -3.30
C TYR A 288 6.99 16.44 -2.28
N ALA A 289 6.09 17.37 -2.63
CA ALA A 289 5.79 18.56 -1.83
C ALA A 289 4.82 18.25 -0.68
N THR A 290 3.90 17.33 -0.88
CA THR A 290 2.91 16.92 0.14
C THR A 290 2.97 15.42 0.35
N LEU A 291 3.03 15.02 1.62
CA LEU A 291 3.03 13.63 2.05
C LEU A 291 1.83 13.35 2.95
N PHE A 292 1.01 12.39 2.55
CA PHE A 292 -0.03 11.82 3.40
C PHE A 292 0.52 10.57 4.09
N VAL A 293 0.37 10.50 5.41
CA VAL A 293 0.79 9.35 6.24
C VAL A 293 -0.45 8.73 6.85
N GLU A 294 -0.82 7.54 6.37
CA GLU A 294 -1.95 6.78 6.89
C GLU A 294 -1.47 5.80 7.96
N THR A 295 -2.09 5.85 9.15
CA THR A 295 -1.73 4.97 10.25
C THR A 295 -2.56 3.69 10.29
N VAL A 296 -2.03 2.69 11.00
CA VAL A 296 -2.79 1.49 11.39
C VAL A 296 -3.91 1.90 12.34
N GLY A 297 -5.15 1.57 12.03
CA GLY A 297 -6.27 1.78 12.97
C GLY A 297 -6.29 0.69 14.05
N ALA A 298 -5.35 0.69 15.01
CA ALA A 298 -5.19 -0.42 15.95
C ALA A 298 -5.36 -0.06 17.44
N GLY A 299 -5.93 1.12 17.80
CA GLY A 299 -6.25 1.43 19.20
C GLY A 299 -5.31 2.44 19.88
N GLN A 300 -5.08 2.30 21.18
CA GLN A 300 -4.56 3.30 22.12
C GLN A 300 -3.25 4.02 21.77
N ASN A 301 -2.61 3.68 20.69
CA ASN A 301 -1.24 4.10 20.40
C ASN A 301 -1.11 4.95 19.11
N GLU A 302 -2.22 5.41 18.53
CA GLU A 302 -2.21 6.24 17.31
C GLU A 302 -1.70 7.67 17.54
N THR A 303 -1.39 8.02 18.81
CA THR A 303 -0.97 9.37 19.20
C THR A 303 0.45 9.72 18.74
N ARG A 304 1.33 8.73 18.58
CA ARG A 304 2.73 8.96 18.21
C ARG A 304 2.93 9.54 16.82
N ILE A 305 1.97 9.37 15.91
CA ILE A 305 2.07 9.96 14.58
C ILE A 305 2.20 11.49 14.62
N ARG A 306 1.60 12.12 15.64
CA ARG A 306 1.64 13.59 15.84
C ARG A 306 3.07 14.14 15.93
N GLU A 307 4.02 13.36 16.42
CA GLU A 307 5.43 13.74 16.55
C GLU A 307 6.15 13.88 15.20
N HIS A 308 5.58 13.32 14.13
CA HIS A 308 6.21 13.21 12.81
C HIS A 308 5.54 14.06 11.72
N VAL A 309 4.28 14.49 11.95
CA VAL A 309 3.46 15.18 10.94
C VAL A 309 3.19 16.63 11.31
N ASP A 310 2.87 17.46 10.34
CA ASP A 310 2.58 18.88 10.54
C ASP A 310 1.11 19.08 10.94
N ARG A 311 0.21 18.23 10.41
CA ARG A 311 -1.22 18.20 10.72
C ARG A 311 -1.73 16.80 10.87
N THR A 312 -2.71 16.61 11.77
CA THR A 312 -3.37 15.32 11.99
C THR A 312 -4.87 15.43 11.75
N ALA A 313 -5.37 14.65 10.79
CA ALA A 313 -6.80 14.41 10.58
C ALA A 313 -7.22 13.15 11.34
N VAL A 314 -8.14 13.27 12.28
CA VAL A 314 -8.72 12.12 12.98
C VAL A 314 -10.04 11.74 12.32
N VAL A 315 -10.10 10.53 11.76
CA VAL A 315 -11.24 10.02 11.00
C VAL A 315 -12.13 9.17 11.90
N LEU A 316 -13.38 9.55 11.98
CA LEU A 316 -14.42 8.95 12.82
C LEU A 316 -15.62 8.55 11.95
N THR A 317 -16.42 7.60 12.43
CA THR A 317 -17.66 7.18 11.74
C THR A 317 -18.79 6.98 12.75
N PRO A 318 -20.04 7.20 12.33
CA PRO A 318 -21.20 6.90 13.15
C PRO A 318 -21.20 5.46 13.68
N GLY A 319 -21.62 5.24 14.91
CA GLY A 319 -21.76 3.92 15.51
C GLY A 319 -20.47 3.22 15.96
N MET A 320 -19.32 3.90 15.92
CA MET A 320 -18.03 3.35 16.38
C MET A 320 -17.69 3.67 17.85
N GLY A 321 -18.63 3.56 18.74
CA GLY A 321 -18.43 3.74 20.18
C GLY A 321 -18.39 5.21 20.61
N ASP A 322 -18.71 5.44 21.87
CA ASP A 322 -18.80 6.76 22.45
C ASP A 322 -17.54 7.60 22.27
N ALA A 323 -17.71 8.92 22.04
CA ALA A 323 -16.64 9.92 22.13
C ALA A 323 -15.78 9.74 23.39
N VAL A 324 -16.35 9.19 24.45
CA VAL A 324 -15.70 8.80 25.71
C VAL A 324 -14.67 7.69 25.56
N GLN A 325 -14.84 6.73 24.63
CA GLN A 325 -13.82 5.70 24.38
C GLN A 325 -12.63 6.28 23.59
N MET A 326 -12.90 7.23 22.71
CA MET A 326 -11.87 7.92 21.92
C MET A 326 -11.07 8.92 22.75
N ASP A 327 -11.71 9.59 23.72
CA ASP A 327 -11.06 10.45 24.69
C ASP A 327 -10.10 9.65 25.59
N LYS A 328 -10.53 8.48 26.07
CA LYS A 328 -9.67 7.55 26.84
C LYS A 328 -8.44 7.06 26.06
N ALA A 329 -8.47 7.08 24.74
CA ALA A 329 -7.36 6.68 23.90
C ALA A 329 -6.39 7.83 23.57
N GLY A 330 -6.67 9.08 23.98
CA GLY A 330 -5.86 10.27 23.65
C GLY A 330 -5.91 10.66 22.16
N ILE A 331 -6.75 9.99 21.36
CA ILE A 331 -6.82 10.22 19.90
C ILE A 331 -7.40 11.59 19.60
N LEU A 332 -8.34 12.07 20.43
CA LEU A 332 -8.95 13.39 20.25
C LEU A 332 -7.97 14.54 20.52
N GLU A 333 -6.96 14.32 21.37
CA GLU A 333 -5.98 15.34 21.73
C GLU A 333 -5.01 15.67 20.60
N ILE A 334 -4.71 14.69 19.73
CA ILE A 334 -3.75 14.86 18.62
C ILE A 334 -4.36 15.48 17.37
N ALA A 335 -5.69 15.62 17.31
CA ALA A 335 -6.39 16.12 16.13
C ALA A 335 -6.16 17.61 15.91
N ASP A 336 -5.76 18.02 14.72
CA ASP A 336 -5.87 19.40 14.24
C ASP A 336 -7.24 19.65 13.61
N LEU A 337 -7.86 18.59 13.05
CA LEU A 337 -9.23 18.59 12.58
C LEU A 337 -9.86 17.19 12.70
N PHE A 338 -11.18 17.14 12.72
CA PHE A 338 -11.96 15.91 12.74
C PHE A 338 -12.64 15.68 11.40
N VAL A 339 -12.67 14.42 10.97
CA VAL A 339 -13.38 13.98 9.77
C VAL A 339 -14.48 12.99 10.16
N CYS A 340 -15.74 13.40 10.03
CA CYS A 340 -16.88 12.50 10.16
C CYS A 340 -17.13 11.82 8.83
N ASN A 341 -16.50 10.65 8.61
CA ASN A 341 -16.68 9.90 7.39
C ASN A 341 -17.90 8.98 7.47
N LYS A 342 -18.42 8.59 6.31
CA LYS A 342 -19.69 7.87 6.16
C LYS A 342 -20.87 8.68 6.73
N ALA A 343 -20.93 9.96 6.38
CA ALA A 343 -21.97 10.87 6.82
C ALA A 343 -23.38 10.51 6.28
N ASP A 344 -23.47 9.51 5.38
CA ASP A 344 -24.71 8.89 4.93
C ASP A 344 -25.25 7.80 5.88
N HIS A 345 -24.50 7.45 6.95
CA HIS A 345 -24.93 6.43 7.91
C HIS A 345 -25.74 7.05 9.08
N PRO A 346 -26.73 6.31 9.62
CA PRO A 346 -27.48 6.73 10.82
C PRO A 346 -26.54 7.03 11.99
N GLY A 347 -26.87 8.09 12.76
CA GLY A 347 -26.07 8.51 13.92
C GLY A 347 -24.99 9.54 13.61
N GLU A 348 -24.90 10.01 12.36
CA GLU A 348 -23.94 11.06 11.97
C GLU A 348 -24.16 12.36 12.79
N HIS A 349 -25.41 12.85 12.89
CA HIS A 349 -25.74 14.05 13.65
C HIS A 349 -25.37 13.94 15.14
N GLU A 350 -25.47 12.77 15.74
CA GLU A 350 -25.04 12.51 17.12
C GLU A 350 -23.53 12.61 17.24
N LEU A 351 -22.78 11.98 16.34
CA LEU A 351 -21.32 12.04 16.31
C LEU A 351 -20.83 13.48 16.16
N VAL A 352 -21.38 14.24 15.21
CA VAL A 352 -21.01 15.66 14.98
C VAL A 352 -21.31 16.50 16.21
N ARG A 353 -22.48 16.30 16.86
CA ARG A 353 -22.83 17.00 18.09
C ARG A 353 -21.82 16.70 19.21
N ASP A 354 -21.52 15.43 19.46
CA ASP A 354 -20.61 15.01 20.51
C ASP A 354 -19.18 15.53 20.25
N LEU A 355 -18.77 15.57 18.98
CA LEU A 355 -17.48 16.17 18.60
C LEU A 355 -17.44 17.68 18.82
N ARG A 356 -18.53 18.41 18.61
CA ARG A 356 -18.57 19.87 18.86
C ARG A 356 -18.24 20.20 20.32
N ASP A 357 -18.61 19.34 21.26
CA ASP A 357 -18.34 19.54 22.69
C ASP A 357 -16.83 19.43 23.00
N VAL A 358 -16.08 18.62 22.25
CA VAL A 358 -14.64 18.38 22.48
C VAL A 358 -13.73 19.04 21.43
N ALA A 359 -14.25 19.43 20.29
CA ALA A 359 -13.46 19.97 19.19
C ALA A 359 -12.89 21.37 19.48
N GLY A 360 -13.56 22.17 20.32
CA GLY A 360 -13.17 23.56 20.54
C GLY A 360 -13.24 24.38 19.26
N ARG A 361 -12.09 24.89 18.79
CA ARG A 361 -12.00 25.64 17.52
C ARG A 361 -11.59 24.81 16.32
N ARG A 362 -11.37 23.50 16.51
CA ARG A 362 -10.94 22.60 15.44
C ARG A 362 -12.09 22.35 14.46
N ALA A 363 -11.76 22.28 13.17
CA ALA A 363 -12.74 21.99 12.14
C ALA A 363 -13.30 20.56 12.27
N ILE A 364 -14.60 20.42 12.02
CA ILE A 364 -15.28 19.12 11.84
C ILE A 364 -15.79 19.10 10.41
N ILE A 365 -15.32 18.13 9.63
CA ILE A 365 -15.66 18.00 8.19
C ILE A 365 -16.36 16.68 7.97
N GLU A 366 -17.55 16.76 7.43
CA GLU A 366 -18.36 15.60 7.08
C GLU A 366 -17.99 15.11 5.67
N THR A 367 -17.78 13.79 5.54
CA THR A 367 -17.39 13.18 4.27
C THR A 367 -18.16 11.90 3.97
N ILE A 368 -18.40 11.65 2.68
CA ILE A 368 -18.79 10.34 2.16
C ILE A 368 -17.70 9.95 1.17
N ALA A 369 -16.62 9.38 1.67
CA ALA A 369 -15.41 9.11 0.89
C ALA A 369 -15.67 8.27 -0.37
N THR A 370 -16.60 7.31 -0.31
CA THR A 370 -16.98 6.47 -1.46
C THR A 370 -17.66 7.27 -2.60
N GLN A 371 -18.20 8.46 -2.31
CA GLN A 371 -18.88 9.35 -3.27
C GLN A 371 -18.06 10.61 -3.58
N GLY A 372 -16.89 10.79 -2.94
CA GLY A 372 -16.08 12.00 -3.08
C GLY A 372 -16.68 13.25 -2.42
N GLN A 373 -17.75 13.11 -1.65
CA GLN A 373 -18.41 14.23 -0.99
C GLN A 373 -17.59 14.71 0.22
N GLY A 374 -17.44 16.04 0.39
CA GLY A 374 -16.67 16.67 1.44
C GLY A 374 -15.14 16.59 1.26
N ILE A 375 -14.66 15.95 0.18
CA ILE A 375 -13.23 15.80 -0.10
C ILE A 375 -12.56 17.13 -0.48
N PRO A 376 -13.13 17.99 -1.34
CA PRO A 376 -12.54 19.29 -1.64
C PRO A 376 -12.35 20.16 -0.39
N GLU A 377 -13.37 20.25 0.45
CA GLU A 377 -13.37 21.02 1.70
C GLU A 377 -12.35 20.47 2.70
N LEU A 378 -12.27 19.14 2.80
CA LEU A 378 -11.26 18.49 3.64
C LEU A 378 -9.85 18.80 3.15
N LEU A 379 -9.62 18.73 1.84
CA LEU A 379 -8.31 19.04 1.27
C LEU A 379 -7.93 20.50 1.52
N ASP A 380 -8.86 21.45 1.38
CA ASP A 380 -8.64 22.87 1.69
C ASP A 380 -8.20 23.05 3.14
N ALA A 381 -8.91 22.41 4.08
CA ALA A 381 -8.58 22.47 5.50
C ALA A 381 -7.22 21.85 5.84
N LEU A 382 -6.80 20.82 5.09
CA LEU A 382 -5.50 20.17 5.30
C LEU A 382 -4.33 20.96 4.71
N LEU A 383 -4.57 21.73 3.63
CA LEU A 383 -3.54 22.51 2.94
C LEU A 383 -3.38 23.94 3.51
N ALA A 384 -4.40 24.46 4.21
CA ALA A 384 -4.37 25.77 4.89
C ALA A 384 -3.34 25.79 6.02
#